data_cdeb427ad5d000faba703991bc64c4c3
#
_entry.id   cdeb427ad5d000faba703991bc64c4c3
#
_cell.length_a   1.000
_cell.length_b   1.000
_cell.length_c   1.000
_cell.angle_alpha   90.00
_cell.angle_beta   90.00
_cell.angle_gamma   90.00
#
_symmetry.space_group_name_H-M   'P 1'
#
loop_
_entity.id
_entity.type
_entity.pdbx_description
1 polymer ?
#
loop_
_entity_poly.entity_id
_entity_poly.type
_entity_poly.pdbx_seq_one_letter_code
_entity_poly.pdbx_strand_id
1 'polypeptide(L)'
;LIVFFASAIFIALIPTLIINILKFDHAPVTKHIVIICVCLIATLMLTLLSTYAYPIMLFPILLASLYYNQTLVLFASLLMSCGIVGSNYFAFRFSDVFIGFPCESFEEVMMSYVVPQIVVVFGLSVAAYFIVQRNSMMINSAINMAVTMQDNQTGLIFSFAEISESKSKFTGEHIKRVAAYMRVLAKASGFDDEYVEMVSTASMMHDIGKLMISEEILDKPDKLTDEEYQIMKNHVLYGEALLEKCPGELMHLACILAKEHHERWDGTGYLGMKGEEIAYISRLMAVCDVFDALTSDRYYKKGWSLEDTFDEIIRLSGKSFDPKVVKLFIQHFDEFKEIHNRIPDKQKY
;
A
#
# COMPACT_ATOMS: atom_id res chain seq x y z
N LEU A 1 -8.38 -29.28 41.35
CA LEU A 1 -9.11 -28.34 40.49
C LEU A 1 -8.46 -26.95 40.48
N ILE A 2 -8.19 -26.34 41.69
CA ILE A 2 -7.59 -24.99 41.77
C ILE A 2 -6.19 -24.92 41.15
N VAL A 3 -5.30 -25.86 41.46
CA VAL A 3 -3.94 -25.95 40.86
C VAL A 3 -4.02 -26.12 39.34
N PHE A 4 -5.05 -26.74 38.88
CA PHE A 4 -5.33 -27.03 37.49
C PHE A 4 -5.75 -25.78 36.70
N PHE A 5 -6.71 -25.02 37.22
CA PHE A 5 -7.08 -23.73 36.65
C PHE A 5 -5.92 -22.75 36.70
N ALA A 6 -5.12 -22.75 37.76
CA ALA A 6 -3.95 -21.89 37.87
C ALA A 6 -2.88 -22.23 36.83
N SER A 7 -2.60 -23.53 36.59
CA SER A 7 -1.64 -23.94 35.54
C SER A 7 -2.14 -23.64 34.14
N ALA A 8 -3.42 -23.83 33.85
CA ALA A 8 -4.01 -23.49 32.57
C ALA A 8 -3.96 -21.97 32.28
N ILE A 9 -4.28 -21.14 33.26
CA ILE A 9 -4.17 -19.67 33.17
C ILE A 9 -2.70 -19.27 32.96
N PHE A 10 -1.78 -19.87 33.72
CA PHE A 10 -0.36 -19.55 33.61
C PHE A 10 0.20 -19.90 32.23
N ILE A 11 -0.16 -21.06 31.66
CA ILE A 11 0.30 -21.48 30.35
C ILE A 11 -0.38 -20.66 29.24
N ALA A 12 -1.64 -20.22 29.42
CA ALA A 12 -2.30 -19.31 28.47
C ALA A 12 -1.67 -17.90 28.47
N LEU A 13 -1.10 -17.46 29.59
CA LEU A 13 -0.39 -16.17 29.70
C LEU A 13 1.01 -16.22 29.07
N ILE A 14 1.65 -17.39 28.97
CA ILE A 14 3.02 -17.52 28.41
C ILE A 14 3.13 -16.98 26.99
N PRO A 15 2.28 -17.35 26.00
CA PRO A 15 2.35 -16.80 24.65
C PRO A 15 2.18 -15.28 24.62
N THR A 16 1.23 -14.76 25.40
CA THR A 16 0.98 -13.32 25.50
C THR A 16 2.17 -12.58 26.11
N LEU A 17 2.78 -13.16 27.13
CA LEU A 17 3.97 -12.62 27.79
C LEU A 17 5.18 -12.63 26.84
N ILE A 18 5.40 -13.73 26.11
CA ILE A 18 6.48 -13.86 25.13
C ILE A 18 6.31 -12.83 24.01
N ILE A 19 5.10 -12.68 23.46
CA ILE A 19 4.81 -11.71 22.39
C ILE A 19 5.06 -10.28 22.87
N ASN A 20 4.50 -9.90 24.02
CA ASN A 20 4.56 -8.53 24.52
C ASN A 20 5.95 -8.14 25.09
N ILE A 21 6.65 -9.04 25.78
CA ILE A 21 7.97 -8.73 26.38
C ILE A 21 9.09 -8.80 25.36
N LEU A 22 9.06 -9.78 24.46
CA LEU A 22 10.13 -10.00 23.48
C LEU A 22 9.88 -9.25 22.17
N LYS A 23 8.73 -8.59 21.98
CA LYS A 23 8.34 -7.88 20.75
C LYS A 23 8.48 -8.73 19.48
N PHE A 24 8.21 -10.04 19.61
CA PHE A 24 8.29 -11.01 18.50
C PHE A 24 6.97 -11.13 17.71
N ASP A 25 6.10 -10.14 17.79
CA ASP A 25 4.78 -10.11 17.14
C ASP A 25 4.84 -10.36 15.61
N HIS A 26 5.91 -9.91 14.95
CA HIS A 26 6.11 -10.09 13.50
C HIS A 26 7.06 -11.24 13.12
N ALA A 27 7.68 -11.92 14.09
CA ALA A 27 8.60 -13.00 13.79
C ALA A 27 7.87 -14.25 13.26
N PRO A 28 8.30 -14.86 12.13
CA PRO A 28 7.64 -16.06 11.59
C PRO A 28 7.65 -17.25 12.54
N VAL A 29 8.53 -17.24 13.56
CA VAL A 29 8.64 -18.28 14.60
C VAL A 29 7.56 -18.16 15.65
N THR A 30 7.05 -16.96 15.93
CA THR A 30 6.08 -16.69 17.01
C THR A 30 4.82 -17.56 16.89
N LYS A 31 4.26 -17.69 15.69
CA LYS A 31 3.09 -18.53 15.44
C LYS A 31 3.31 -20.02 15.79
N HIS A 32 4.50 -20.54 15.57
CA HIS A 32 4.84 -21.94 15.92
C HIS A 32 4.95 -22.12 17.43
N ILE A 33 5.56 -21.15 18.13
CA ILE A 33 5.66 -21.15 19.60
C ILE A 33 4.26 -21.13 20.23
N VAL A 34 3.37 -20.24 19.74
CA VAL A 34 1.99 -20.18 20.21
C VAL A 34 1.26 -21.52 20.04
N ILE A 35 1.36 -22.12 18.86
CA ILE A 35 0.72 -23.41 18.58
C ILE A 35 1.29 -24.53 19.47
N ILE A 36 2.61 -24.59 19.66
CA ILE A 36 3.25 -25.57 20.57
C ILE A 36 2.69 -25.41 21.98
N CYS A 37 2.65 -24.18 22.52
CA CYS A 37 2.13 -23.93 23.87
C CYS A 37 0.67 -24.36 23.98
N VAL A 38 -0.18 -24.04 23.00
CA VAL A 38 -1.60 -24.41 23.02
C VAL A 38 -1.79 -25.94 22.89
N CYS A 39 -0.98 -26.61 22.08
CA CYS A 39 -1.00 -28.09 22.00
C CYS A 39 -0.59 -28.73 23.32
N LEU A 40 0.43 -28.21 23.98
CA LEU A 40 0.85 -28.70 25.31
C LEU A 40 -0.24 -28.52 26.36
N ILE A 41 -0.92 -27.36 26.38
CA ILE A 41 -2.05 -27.11 27.26
C ILE A 41 -3.17 -28.09 27.00
N ALA A 42 -3.56 -28.25 25.72
CA ALA A 42 -4.63 -29.17 25.34
C ALA A 42 -4.29 -30.61 25.73
N THR A 43 -3.05 -31.06 25.52
CA THR A 43 -2.56 -32.38 25.93
C THR A 43 -2.62 -32.58 27.44
N LEU A 44 -2.18 -31.59 28.21
CA LEU A 44 -2.25 -31.62 29.68
C LEU A 44 -3.71 -31.72 30.16
N MET A 45 -4.61 -30.94 29.54
CA MET A 45 -6.04 -30.99 29.86
C MET A 45 -6.67 -32.35 29.53
N LEU A 46 -6.30 -32.94 28.39
CA LEU A 46 -6.74 -34.32 28.05
C LEU A 46 -6.29 -35.34 29.08
N THR A 47 -5.02 -35.25 29.56
CA THR A 47 -4.47 -36.17 30.54
C THR A 47 -5.22 -36.09 31.86
N LEU A 48 -5.63 -34.89 32.28
CA LEU A 48 -6.18 -34.66 33.60
C LEU A 48 -7.72 -34.78 33.68
N LEU A 49 -8.42 -34.41 32.61
CA LEU A 49 -9.90 -34.43 32.51
C LEU A 49 -10.46 -35.65 31.77
N SER A 50 -9.56 -36.47 31.19
CA SER A 50 -9.94 -37.67 30.47
C SER A 50 -11.03 -37.38 29.41
N THR A 51 -12.11 -38.19 29.41
CA THR A 51 -13.18 -38.14 28.40
C THR A 51 -13.96 -36.86 28.29
N TYR A 52 -13.93 -35.98 29.32
CA TYR A 52 -14.67 -34.71 29.32
C TYR A 52 -13.97 -33.58 28.55
N ALA A 53 -12.68 -33.75 28.21
CA ALA A 53 -11.88 -32.68 27.58
C ALA A 53 -11.75 -32.83 26.04
N TYR A 54 -12.46 -33.72 25.40
CA TYR A 54 -12.36 -33.99 23.96
C TYR A 54 -12.47 -32.73 23.06
N PRO A 55 -13.38 -31.79 23.31
CA PRO A 55 -13.45 -30.59 22.47
C PRO A 55 -12.18 -29.73 22.49
N ILE A 56 -11.38 -29.80 23.56
CA ILE A 56 -10.16 -29.00 23.72
C ILE A 56 -9.08 -29.41 22.68
N MET A 57 -9.08 -30.68 22.23
CA MET A 57 -8.12 -31.16 21.22
C MET A 57 -8.28 -30.49 19.86
N LEU A 58 -9.44 -29.91 19.56
CA LEU A 58 -9.74 -29.25 18.30
C LEU A 58 -9.25 -27.80 18.29
N PHE A 59 -9.10 -27.19 19.47
CA PHE A 59 -8.76 -25.76 19.60
C PHE A 59 -7.42 -25.38 18.96
N PRO A 60 -6.31 -26.13 19.12
CA PRO A 60 -5.05 -25.81 18.46
C PRO A 60 -5.14 -25.78 16.93
N ILE A 61 -5.95 -26.67 16.33
CA ILE A 61 -6.14 -26.76 14.88
C ILE A 61 -6.94 -25.56 14.38
N LEU A 62 -8.02 -25.21 15.10
CA LEU A 62 -8.82 -24.03 14.80
C LEU A 62 -7.98 -22.75 14.93
N LEU A 63 -7.18 -22.63 15.99
CA LEU A 63 -6.28 -21.50 16.16
C LEU A 63 -5.23 -21.42 15.06
N ALA A 64 -4.63 -22.56 14.66
CA ALA A 64 -3.67 -22.62 13.56
C ALA A 64 -4.29 -22.16 12.23
N SER A 65 -5.58 -22.43 12.00
CA SER A 65 -6.28 -22.03 10.79
C SER A 65 -6.44 -20.50 10.66
N LEU A 66 -6.47 -19.75 11.78
CA LEU A 66 -6.57 -18.30 11.78
C LEU A 66 -5.30 -17.60 11.24
N TYR A 67 -4.17 -18.30 11.21
CA TYR A 67 -2.93 -17.80 10.61
C TYR A 67 -2.85 -17.95 9.10
N TYR A 68 -3.89 -18.45 8.45
CA TYR A 68 -3.95 -18.71 6.99
C TYR A 68 -2.75 -19.50 6.45
N ASN A 69 -2.19 -20.39 7.27
CA ASN A 69 -0.99 -21.18 6.94
C ASN A 69 -1.27 -22.68 7.04
N GLN A 70 -1.29 -23.35 5.89
CA GLN A 70 -1.57 -24.79 5.78
C GLN A 70 -0.55 -25.63 6.55
N THR A 71 0.72 -25.27 6.48
CA THR A 71 1.81 -26.00 7.17
C THR A 71 1.62 -25.95 8.68
N LEU A 72 1.13 -24.82 9.21
CA LEU A 72 0.87 -24.67 10.63
C LEU A 72 -0.32 -25.52 11.10
N VAL A 73 -1.35 -25.69 10.26
CA VAL A 73 -2.49 -26.58 10.51
C VAL A 73 -2.01 -28.04 10.60
N LEU A 74 -1.19 -28.47 9.62
CA LEU A 74 -0.63 -29.84 9.62
C LEU A 74 0.28 -30.07 10.83
N PHE A 75 1.09 -29.07 11.18
CA PHE A 75 1.97 -29.13 12.35
C PHE A 75 1.17 -29.26 13.67
N ALA A 76 0.12 -28.43 13.85
CA ALA A 76 -0.77 -28.52 15.00
C ALA A 76 -1.46 -29.89 15.08
N SER A 77 -1.90 -30.41 13.94
CA SER A 77 -2.56 -31.71 13.84
C SER A 77 -1.64 -32.88 14.26
N LEU A 78 -0.38 -32.83 13.81
CA LEU A 78 0.62 -33.83 14.19
C LEU A 78 0.92 -33.77 15.69
N LEU A 79 1.14 -32.57 16.25
CA LEU A 79 1.38 -32.38 17.67
C LEU A 79 0.21 -32.89 18.52
N MET A 80 -1.03 -32.57 18.12
CA MET A 80 -2.24 -33.03 18.82
C MET A 80 -2.40 -34.54 18.74
N SER A 81 -2.12 -35.17 17.59
CA SER A 81 -2.16 -36.62 17.46
C SER A 81 -1.16 -37.33 18.41
N CYS A 82 0.07 -36.82 18.48
CA CYS A 82 1.06 -37.30 19.45
C CYS A 82 0.60 -37.08 20.89
N GLY A 83 0.03 -35.89 21.18
CA GLY A 83 -0.51 -35.54 22.50
C GLY A 83 -1.65 -36.48 22.94
N ILE A 84 -2.56 -36.84 22.03
CA ILE A 84 -3.65 -37.77 22.29
C ILE A 84 -3.11 -39.15 22.68
N VAL A 85 -2.17 -39.72 21.91
CA VAL A 85 -1.55 -41.01 22.24
C VAL A 85 -0.86 -40.95 23.60
N GLY A 86 -0.01 -39.91 23.83
CA GLY A 86 0.74 -39.76 25.07
C GLY A 86 -0.16 -39.58 26.28
N SER A 87 -1.20 -38.75 26.18
CA SER A 87 -2.11 -38.47 27.30
C SER A 87 -2.93 -39.70 27.71
N ASN A 88 -3.45 -40.46 26.72
CA ASN A 88 -4.20 -41.68 27.00
C ASN A 88 -3.31 -42.83 27.54
N TYR A 89 -2.06 -42.93 27.04
CA TYR A 89 -1.07 -43.87 27.60
C TYR A 89 -0.74 -43.54 29.05
N PHE A 90 -0.49 -42.26 29.37
CA PHE A 90 -0.19 -41.82 30.72
C PHE A 90 -1.38 -42.04 31.66
N ALA A 91 -2.59 -41.70 31.26
CA ALA A 91 -3.80 -41.94 32.03
C ALA A 91 -4.06 -43.44 32.31
N PHE A 92 -3.78 -44.29 31.33
CA PHE A 92 -3.87 -45.76 31.52
C PHE A 92 -2.80 -46.28 32.48
N ARG A 93 -1.55 -45.80 32.33
CA ARG A 93 -0.42 -46.30 33.17
C ARG A 93 -0.53 -45.90 34.62
N PHE A 94 -1.20 -44.79 34.90
CA PHE A 94 -1.40 -44.24 36.23
C PHE A 94 -2.89 -44.19 36.63
N SER A 95 -3.63 -45.22 36.26
CA SER A 95 -5.09 -45.33 36.47
C SER A 95 -5.48 -45.31 37.95
N ASP A 96 -4.59 -45.70 38.87
CA ASP A 96 -4.81 -45.62 40.33
C ASP A 96 -4.85 -44.17 40.85
N VAL A 97 -4.29 -43.24 40.14
CA VAL A 97 -4.20 -41.79 40.53
C VAL A 97 -5.21 -40.94 39.77
N PHE A 98 -5.50 -41.29 38.56
CA PHE A 98 -6.44 -40.60 37.67
C PHE A 98 -7.75 -41.41 37.55
N ILE A 99 -8.83 -40.75 37.13
CA ILE A 99 -10.10 -41.43 36.83
C ILE A 99 -9.81 -42.47 35.75
N GLY A 100 -9.69 -43.71 36.14
CA GLY A 100 -9.20 -44.81 35.30
C GLY A 100 -10.10 -45.12 34.10
N PHE A 101 -9.50 -45.65 33.05
CA PHE A 101 -10.24 -46.25 31.95
C PHE A 101 -10.86 -47.58 32.39
N PRO A 102 -12.09 -47.84 31.99
CA PRO A 102 -12.72 -49.15 32.24
C PRO A 102 -12.20 -50.23 31.27
N CYS A 103 -10.87 -50.27 31.04
CA CYS A 103 -10.19 -51.13 30.09
C CYS A 103 -9.11 -51.93 30.79
N GLU A 104 -9.02 -53.23 30.45
CA GLU A 104 -8.05 -54.15 31.04
C GLU A 104 -6.70 -54.09 30.32
N SER A 105 -6.66 -53.61 29.06
CA SER A 105 -5.45 -53.51 28.26
C SER A 105 -5.29 -52.16 27.56
N PHE A 106 -4.05 -51.79 27.27
CA PHE A 106 -3.78 -50.56 26.49
C PHE A 106 -4.27 -50.70 25.03
N GLU A 107 -4.33 -51.90 24.49
CA GLU A 107 -4.89 -52.16 23.18
C GLU A 107 -6.39 -51.77 23.12
N GLU A 108 -7.14 -52.10 24.15
CA GLU A 108 -8.55 -51.71 24.29
C GLU A 108 -8.70 -50.16 24.42
N VAL A 109 -7.80 -49.51 25.15
CA VAL A 109 -7.75 -48.04 25.24
C VAL A 109 -7.46 -47.43 23.87
N MET A 110 -6.52 -48.01 23.11
CA MET A 110 -6.20 -47.56 21.75
C MET A 110 -7.41 -47.61 20.84
N MET A 111 -8.13 -48.73 20.82
CA MET A 111 -9.26 -48.92 19.90
C MET A 111 -10.50 -48.14 20.30
N SER A 112 -10.77 -48.01 21.60
CA SER A 112 -12.01 -47.39 22.11
C SER A 112 -11.92 -45.87 22.26
N TYR A 113 -10.73 -45.33 22.50
CA TYR A 113 -10.53 -43.88 22.80
C TYR A 113 -9.57 -43.20 21.84
N VAL A 114 -8.37 -43.73 21.62
CA VAL A 114 -7.32 -43.04 20.85
C VAL A 114 -7.66 -42.98 19.37
N VAL A 115 -8.04 -44.11 18.77
CA VAL A 115 -8.36 -44.19 17.32
C VAL A 115 -9.53 -43.25 16.97
N PRO A 116 -10.67 -43.24 17.69
CA PRO A 116 -11.74 -42.29 17.38
C PRO A 116 -11.32 -40.82 17.49
N GLN A 117 -10.50 -40.46 18.50
CA GLN A 117 -10.01 -39.10 18.66
C GLN A 117 -9.10 -38.68 17.49
N ILE A 118 -8.19 -39.56 17.07
CA ILE A 118 -7.31 -39.29 15.92
C ILE A 118 -8.14 -39.15 14.64
N VAL A 119 -9.16 -39.95 14.42
CA VAL A 119 -10.04 -39.82 13.25
C VAL A 119 -10.73 -38.46 13.23
N VAL A 120 -11.23 -37.99 14.37
CA VAL A 120 -11.85 -36.65 14.47
C VAL A 120 -10.83 -35.53 14.21
N VAL A 121 -9.64 -35.62 14.82
CA VAL A 121 -8.55 -34.64 14.58
C VAL A 121 -8.15 -34.63 13.11
N PHE A 122 -8.01 -35.80 12.51
CA PHE A 122 -7.67 -35.93 11.08
C PHE A 122 -8.74 -35.28 10.19
N GLY A 123 -10.01 -35.62 10.41
CA GLY A 123 -11.13 -35.06 9.63
C GLY A 123 -11.20 -33.54 9.72
N LEU A 124 -11.06 -32.99 10.95
CA LEU A 124 -11.04 -31.53 11.13
C LEU A 124 -9.81 -30.90 10.49
N SER A 125 -8.65 -31.55 10.56
CA SER A 125 -7.41 -31.06 9.96
C SER A 125 -7.50 -30.97 8.46
N VAL A 126 -8.09 -31.96 7.81
CA VAL A 126 -8.36 -31.95 6.37
C VAL A 126 -9.31 -30.81 6.00
N ALA A 127 -10.40 -30.65 6.75
CA ALA A 127 -11.33 -29.56 6.52
C ALA A 127 -10.64 -28.19 6.72
N ALA A 128 -9.91 -27.99 7.81
CA ALA A 128 -9.17 -26.76 8.10
C ALA A 128 -8.11 -26.47 7.03
N TYR A 129 -7.38 -27.48 6.55
CA TYR A 129 -6.40 -27.36 5.47
C TYR A 129 -7.03 -26.78 4.19
N PHE A 130 -8.15 -27.35 3.74
CA PHE A 130 -8.84 -26.89 2.54
C PHE A 130 -9.46 -25.49 2.72
N ILE A 131 -10.01 -25.18 3.90
CA ILE A 131 -10.54 -23.85 4.21
C ILE A 131 -9.42 -22.81 4.14
N VAL A 132 -8.28 -23.08 4.79
CA VAL A 132 -7.11 -22.19 4.77
C VAL A 132 -6.58 -22.01 3.35
N GLN A 133 -6.48 -23.11 2.58
CA GLN A 133 -6.04 -23.04 1.18
C GLN A 133 -6.96 -22.16 0.35
N ARG A 134 -8.27 -22.35 0.45
CA ARG A 134 -9.25 -21.54 -0.28
C ARG A 134 -9.19 -20.07 0.11
N ASN A 135 -9.16 -19.79 1.40
CA ASN A 135 -9.11 -18.41 1.90
C ASN A 135 -7.81 -17.70 1.47
N SER A 136 -6.68 -18.39 1.53
CA SER A 136 -5.38 -17.87 1.08
C SER A 136 -5.40 -17.53 -0.42
N MET A 137 -5.96 -18.41 -1.24
CA MET A 137 -6.14 -18.16 -2.68
C MET A 137 -7.06 -16.95 -2.93
N MET A 138 -8.18 -16.85 -2.20
CA MET A 138 -9.10 -15.72 -2.33
C MET A 138 -8.45 -14.38 -1.94
N ILE A 139 -7.70 -14.35 -0.84
CA ILE A 139 -6.99 -13.15 -0.37
C ILE A 139 -5.94 -12.73 -1.41
N ASN A 140 -5.12 -13.66 -1.90
CA ASN A 140 -4.11 -13.37 -2.91
C ASN A 140 -4.75 -12.89 -4.23
N SER A 141 -5.87 -13.49 -4.64
CA SER A 141 -6.61 -13.03 -5.82
C SER A 141 -7.16 -11.62 -5.65
N ALA A 142 -7.71 -11.30 -4.46
CA ALA A 142 -8.21 -9.96 -4.16
C ALA A 142 -7.09 -8.91 -4.14
N ILE A 143 -5.94 -9.24 -3.55
CA ILE A 143 -4.76 -8.36 -3.56
C ILE A 143 -4.27 -8.12 -5.00
N ASN A 144 -4.10 -9.18 -5.79
CA ASN A 144 -3.67 -9.05 -7.18
C ASN A 144 -4.66 -8.24 -8.01
N MET A 145 -5.96 -8.42 -7.78
CA MET A 145 -7.00 -7.64 -8.47
C MET A 145 -6.93 -6.16 -8.08
N ALA A 146 -6.72 -5.84 -6.80
CA ALA A 146 -6.58 -4.46 -6.33
C ALA A 146 -5.34 -3.78 -6.96
N VAL A 147 -4.19 -4.47 -6.97
CA VAL A 147 -2.96 -3.97 -7.61
C VAL A 147 -3.19 -3.73 -9.11
N THR A 148 -3.79 -4.71 -9.81
CA THR A 148 -4.07 -4.57 -11.25
C THR A 148 -5.04 -3.41 -11.53
N MET A 149 -6.05 -3.20 -10.68
CA MET A 149 -6.96 -2.06 -10.82
C MET A 149 -6.23 -0.73 -10.65
N GLN A 150 -5.32 -0.63 -9.67
CA GLN A 150 -4.52 0.58 -9.44
C GLN A 150 -3.58 0.86 -10.63
N ASP A 151 -2.90 -0.16 -11.16
CA ASP A 151 -2.04 -0.03 -12.35
C ASP A 151 -2.84 0.42 -13.57
N ASN A 152 -4.01 -0.18 -13.80
CA ASN A 152 -4.91 0.21 -14.89
C ASN A 152 -5.40 1.65 -14.74
N GLN A 153 -5.77 2.08 -13.53
CA GLN A 153 -6.18 3.46 -13.26
C GLN A 153 -5.05 4.44 -13.60
N THR A 154 -3.83 4.19 -13.12
CA THR A 154 -2.66 5.03 -13.43
C THR A 154 -2.36 5.04 -14.95
N GLY A 155 -2.48 3.89 -15.60
CA GLY A 155 -2.30 3.78 -17.06
C GLY A 155 -3.34 4.59 -17.85
N LEU A 156 -4.60 4.59 -17.41
CA LEU A 156 -5.65 5.42 -18.04
C LEU A 156 -5.39 6.91 -17.83
N ILE A 157 -5.01 7.33 -16.61
CA ILE A 157 -4.65 8.71 -16.30
C ILE A 157 -3.50 9.16 -17.23
N PHE A 158 -2.44 8.36 -17.31
CA PHE A 158 -1.31 8.65 -18.19
C PHE A 158 -1.76 8.79 -19.66
N SER A 159 -2.60 7.88 -20.16
CA SER A 159 -3.11 7.93 -21.52
C SER A 159 -3.95 9.18 -21.80
N PHE A 160 -4.82 9.59 -20.87
CA PHE A 160 -5.58 10.84 -21.02
C PHE A 160 -4.69 12.06 -20.97
N ALA A 161 -3.71 12.09 -20.09
CA ALA A 161 -2.72 13.16 -20.02
C ALA A 161 -1.91 13.24 -21.32
N GLU A 162 -1.46 12.10 -21.86
CA GLU A 162 -0.73 12.03 -23.13
C GLU A 162 -1.58 12.52 -24.31
N ILE A 163 -2.87 12.17 -24.35
CA ILE A 163 -3.80 12.70 -25.37
C ILE A 163 -3.93 14.23 -25.24
N SER A 164 -4.06 14.75 -24.03
CA SER A 164 -4.13 16.20 -23.78
C SER A 164 -2.86 16.92 -24.25
N GLU A 165 -1.70 16.39 -23.85
CA GLU A 165 -0.41 16.95 -24.22
C GLU A 165 -0.06 16.81 -25.70
N SER A 166 -0.53 15.74 -26.38
CA SER A 166 -0.30 15.56 -27.80
C SER A 166 -0.89 16.70 -28.63
N LYS A 167 -1.94 17.36 -28.15
CA LYS A 167 -2.52 18.57 -28.74
C LYS A 167 -1.62 19.80 -28.62
N SER A 168 -0.76 19.89 -27.61
CA SER A 168 0.12 21.02 -27.35
C SER A 168 1.57 20.83 -27.77
N LYS A 169 1.84 19.78 -28.56
CA LYS A 169 3.20 19.43 -29.06
C LYS A 169 4.20 19.05 -27.95
N PHE A 170 3.77 18.94 -26.70
CA PHE A 170 4.56 18.30 -25.67
C PHE A 170 4.55 16.77 -25.85
N THR A 171 5.51 16.11 -25.24
CA THR A 171 5.64 14.65 -25.35
C THR A 171 5.21 13.98 -24.04
N GLY A 172 4.78 12.73 -24.09
CA GLY A 172 4.50 11.95 -22.87
C GLY A 172 5.67 11.89 -21.89
N GLU A 173 6.89 12.25 -22.32
CA GLU A 173 8.07 12.32 -21.46
C GLU A 173 8.01 13.50 -20.47
N HIS A 174 7.44 14.64 -20.89
CA HIS A 174 7.14 15.77 -19.99
C HIS A 174 6.30 15.33 -18.80
N ILE A 175 5.18 14.65 -19.05
CA ILE A 175 4.27 14.16 -18.01
C ILE A 175 5.01 13.29 -16.99
N LYS A 176 5.87 12.37 -17.48
CA LYS A 176 6.65 11.47 -16.63
C LYS A 176 7.68 12.23 -15.78
N ARG A 177 8.37 13.20 -16.39
CA ARG A 177 9.37 14.00 -15.66
C ARG A 177 8.72 14.86 -14.61
N VAL A 178 7.65 15.58 -14.94
CA VAL A 178 6.91 16.43 -13.99
C VAL A 178 6.39 15.59 -12.81
N ALA A 179 5.80 14.42 -13.06
CA ALA A 179 5.36 13.52 -12.01
C ALA A 179 6.54 13.05 -11.12
N ALA A 180 7.70 12.78 -11.71
CA ALA A 180 8.90 12.40 -10.95
C ALA A 180 9.45 13.55 -10.12
N TYR A 181 9.47 14.80 -10.63
CA TYR A 181 9.87 15.98 -9.87
C TYR A 181 8.90 16.26 -8.71
N MET A 182 7.59 16.13 -8.95
CA MET A 182 6.57 16.25 -7.92
C MET A 182 6.78 15.26 -6.78
N ARG A 183 7.13 14.01 -7.10
CA ARG A 183 7.46 12.98 -6.09
C ARG A 183 8.63 13.40 -5.23
N VAL A 184 9.69 13.95 -5.81
CA VAL A 184 10.87 14.46 -5.07
C VAL A 184 10.47 15.57 -4.11
N LEU A 185 9.79 16.62 -4.59
CA LEU A 185 9.43 17.75 -3.76
C LEU A 185 8.36 17.40 -2.71
N ALA A 186 7.40 16.56 -3.04
CA ALA A 186 6.38 16.10 -2.08
C ALA A 186 7.03 15.30 -0.95
N LYS A 187 7.94 14.39 -1.27
CA LYS A 187 8.70 13.63 -0.25
C LYS A 187 9.58 14.54 0.60
N ALA A 188 10.28 15.49 0.00
CA ALA A 188 11.08 16.49 0.69
C ALA A 188 10.24 17.42 1.60
N SER A 189 8.96 17.57 1.30
CA SER A 189 8.00 18.33 2.11
C SER A 189 7.50 17.56 3.35
N GLY A 190 7.84 16.26 3.50
CA GLY A 190 7.51 15.45 4.65
C GLY A 190 6.15 14.73 4.54
N PHE A 191 5.56 14.66 3.36
CA PHE A 191 4.38 13.83 3.13
C PHE A 191 4.71 12.34 3.19
N ASP A 192 3.74 11.51 3.59
CA ASP A 192 3.89 10.06 3.57
C ASP A 192 3.93 9.50 2.14
N ASP A 193 4.43 8.28 2.00
CA ASP A 193 4.65 7.67 0.68
C ASP A 193 3.35 7.50 -0.12
N GLU A 194 2.20 7.27 0.52
CA GLU A 194 0.89 7.12 -0.13
C GLU A 194 0.43 8.44 -0.74
N TYR A 195 0.50 9.52 0.03
CA TYR A 195 0.15 10.85 -0.44
C TYR A 195 1.11 11.35 -1.54
N VAL A 196 2.41 11.05 -1.42
CA VAL A 196 3.42 11.35 -2.44
C VAL A 196 3.06 10.71 -3.78
N GLU A 197 2.67 9.44 -3.79
CA GLU A 197 2.26 8.75 -5.02
C GLU A 197 0.96 9.34 -5.60
N MET A 198 -0.01 9.68 -4.75
CA MET A 198 -1.25 10.33 -5.20
C MET A 198 -0.97 11.69 -5.85
N VAL A 199 -0.20 12.56 -5.20
CA VAL A 199 0.14 13.88 -5.74
C VAL A 199 0.95 13.78 -7.04
N SER A 200 1.90 12.84 -7.10
CA SER A 200 2.68 12.57 -8.31
C SER A 200 1.78 12.11 -9.47
N THR A 201 0.83 11.21 -9.21
CA THR A 201 -0.12 10.75 -10.22
C THR A 201 -1.09 11.85 -10.63
N ALA A 202 -1.61 12.63 -9.67
CA ALA A 202 -2.50 13.75 -9.91
C ALA A 202 -1.86 14.82 -10.81
N SER A 203 -0.56 15.07 -10.64
CA SER A 203 0.17 16.07 -11.42
C SER A 203 0.19 15.78 -12.93
N MET A 204 0.03 14.52 -13.32
CA MET A 204 -0.05 14.14 -14.74
C MET A 204 -1.24 14.80 -15.45
N MET A 205 -2.30 15.18 -14.69
CA MET A 205 -3.54 15.73 -15.26
C MET A 205 -3.63 17.26 -15.18
N HIS A 206 -2.55 17.96 -14.82
CA HIS A 206 -2.59 19.43 -14.63
C HIS A 206 -3.12 20.17 -15.87
N ASP A 207 -2.79 19.69 -17.03
CA ASP A 207 -3.11 20.29 -18.34
C ASP A 207 -4.30 19.62 -19.06
N ILE A 208 -5.08 18.76 -18.37
CA ILE A 208 -6.20 18.02 -19.02
C ILE A 208 -7.24 18.94 -19.67
N GLY A 209 -7.40 20.16 -19.17
CA GLY A 209 -8.34 21.13 -19.73
C GLY A 209 -7.95 21.66 -21.11
N LYS A 210 -6.72 21.46 -21.58
CA LYS A 210 -6.32 21.73 -22.97
C LYS A 210 -7.12 20.97 -24.00
N LEU A 211 -7.76 19.84 -23.60
CA LEU A 211 -8.69 19.11 -24.45
C LEU A 211 -9.85 19.95 -24.95
N MET A 212 -10.24 20.98 -24.20
CA MET A 212 -11.36 21.89 -24.53
C MET A 212 -10.91 23.15 -25.29
N ILE A 213 -9.62 23.32 -25.51
CA ILE A 213 -9.08 24.43 -26.30
C ILE A 213 -9.00 24.00 -27.78
N SER A 214 -9.34 24.93 -28.70
CA SER A 214 -9.25 24.65 -30.15
C SER A 214 -7.80 24.49 -30.58
N GLU A 215 -7.58 23.60 -31.56
CA GLU A 215 -6.24 23.37 -32.16
C GLU A 215 -5.69 24.62 -32.83
N GLU A 216 -6.55 25.48 -33.36
CA GLU A 216 -6.16 26.76 -33.98
C GLU A 216 -5.42 27.68 -32.99
N ILE A 217 -5.78 27.61 -31.70
CA ILE A 217 -5.13 28.38 -30.63
C ILE A 217 -3.91 27.63 -30.09
N LEU A 218 -4.05 26.33 -29.82
CA LEU A 218 -2.98 25.51 -29.27
C LEU A 218 -1.75 25.41 -30.17
N ASP A 219 -1.99 25.30 -31.50
CA ASP A 219 -0.96 25.05 -32.50
C ASP A 219 -0.56 26.31 -33.28
N LYS A 220 -1.06 27.47 -32.86
CA LYS A 220 -0.75 28.72 -33.55
C LYS A 220 0.77 28.96 -33.60
N PRO A 221 1.37 29.13 -34.80
CA PRO A 221 2.81 29.31 -34.91
C PRO A 221 3.28 30.69 -34.43
N ASP A 222 2.36 31.66 -34.43
CA ASP A 222 2.62 33.04 -34.01
C ASP A 222 2.20 33.25 -32.53
N LYS A 223 2.55 34.43 -32.00
CA LYS A 223 2.07 34.84 -30.67
C LYS A 223 0.54 34.90 -30.65
N LEU A 224 -0.06 34.41 -29.57
CA LEU A 224 -1.50 34.56 -29.35
C LEU A 224 -1.87 36.05 -29.22
N THR A 225 -3.03 36.41 -29.76
CA THR A 225 -3.63 37.73 -29.44
C THR A 225 -4.06 37.76 -27.97
N ASP A 226 -4.42 38.91 -27.44
CA ASP A 226 -4.90 39.01 -26.04
C ASP A 226 -6.17 38.21 -25.83
N GLU A 227 -7.09 38.19 -26.80
CA GLU A 227 -8.31 37.39 -26.76
C GLU A 227 -8.02 35.87 -26.77
N GLU A 228 -7.16 35.42 -27.67
CA GLU A 228 -6.74 34.02 -27.75
C GLU A 228 -5.99 33.61 -26.48
N TYR A 229 -5.20 34.50 -25.91
CA TYR A 229 -4.51 34.24 -24.64
C TYR A 229 -5.50 34.10 -23.48
N GLN A 230 -6.58 34.89 -23.43
CA GLN A 230 -7.65 34.70 -22.47
C GLN A 230 -8.36 33.34 -22.64
N ILE A 231 -8.60 32.92 -23.89
CA ILE A 231 -9.17 31.59 -24.16
C ILE A 231 -8.20 30.50 -23.68
N MET A 232 -6.90 30.64 -23.96
CA MET A 232 -5.87 29.70 -23.50
C MET A 232 -5.87 29.57 -21.97
N LYS A 233 -5.98 30.67 -21.24
CA LYS A 233 -6.05 30.64 -19.77
C LYS A 233 -7.20 29.81 -19.24
N ASN A 234 -8.32 29.70 -19.97
CA ASN A 234 -9.49 28.95 -19.51
C ASN A 234 -9.22 27.46 -19.40
N HIS A 235 -8.07 26.90 -19.88
CA HIS A 235 -7.81 25.48 -19.69
C HIS A 235 -7.76 25.08 -18.22
N VAL A 236 -7.34 26.00 -17.31
CA VAL A 236 -7.32 25.71 -15.86
C VAL A 236 -8.74 25.51 -15.32
N LEU A 237 -9.72 26.31 -15.77
CA LEU A 237 -11.13 26.19 -15.40
C LEU A 237 -11.79 24.96 -16.07
N TYR A 238 -11.42 24.68 -17.30
CA TYR A 238 -11.91 23.48 -17.99
C TYR A 238 -11.38 22.20 -17.34
N GLY A 239 -10.10 22.20 -16.91
CA GLY A 239 -9.51 21.10 -16.16
C GLY A 239 -10.23 20.89 -14.82
N GLU A 240 -10.47 21.94 -14.06
CA GLU A 240 -11.28 21.92 -12.85
C GLU A 240 -12.67 21.29 -13.11
N ALA A 241 -13.41 21.81 -14.09
CA ALA A 241 -14.76 21.34 -14.42
C ALA A 241 -14.83 19.87 -14.91
N LEU A 242 -13.77 19.37 -15.54
CA LEU A 242 -13.66 17.97 -15.97
C LEU A 242 -13.42 17.05 -14.77
N LEU A 243 -12.59 17.46 -13.82
CA LEU A 243 -12.13 16.64 -12.71
C LEU A 243 -13.02 16.72 -11.47
N GLU A 244 -13.70 17.87 -11.25
CA GLU A 244 -14.57 18.10 -10.08
C GLU A 244 -15.66 17.04 -9.92
N LYS A 245 -16.16 16.48 -11.03
CA LYS A 245 -17.21 15.47 -11.05
C LYS A 245 -16.70 14.05 -10.79
N CYS A 246 -15.40 13.86 -10.79
CA CYS A 246 -14.81 12.54 -10.60
C CYS A 246 -14.62 12.27 -9.09
N PRO A 247 -15.08 11.12 -8.58
CA PRO A 247 -14.96 10.80 -7.17
C PRO A 247 -13.53 10.39 -6.79
N GLY A 248 -13.18 10.56 -5.53
CA GLY A 248 -11.93 10.09 -4.94
C GLY A 248 -10.88 11.19 -4.74
N GLU A 249 -10.00 10.94 -3.78
CA GLU A 249 -8.99 11.92 -3.32
C GLU A 249 -7.99 12.26 -4.43
N LEU A 250 -7.55 11.27 -5.22
CA LEU A 250 -6.67 11.47 -6.36
C LEU A 250 -7.24 12.49 -7.36
N MET A 251 -8.55 12.38 -7.68
CA MET A 251 -9.22 13.31 -8.61
C MET A 251 -9.40 14.69 -8.00
N HIS A 252 -9.62 14.78 -6.70
CA HIS A 252 -9.64 16.04 -5.98
C HIS A 252 -8.29 16.77 -6.04
N LEU A 253 -7.19 16.05 -5.81
CA LEU A 253 -5.83 16.61 -5.93
C LEU A 253 -5.56 17.05 -7.38
N ALA A 254 -5.94 16.26 -8.37
CA ALA A 254 -5.78 16.61 -9.78
C ALA A 254 -6.60 17.85 -10.17
N CYS A 255 -7.82 18.00 -9.61
CA CYS A 255 -8.67 19.16 -9.80
C CYS A 255 -7.98 20.45 -9.29
N ILE A 256 -7.40 20.39 -8.08
CA ILE A 256 -6.63 21.50 -7.49
C ILE A 256 -5.43 21.85 -8.37
N LEU A 257 -4.64 20.86 -8.78
CA LEU A 257 -3.46 21.05 -9.63
C LEU A 257 -3.84 21.63 -10.99
N ALA A 258 -4.88 21.12 -11.64
CA ALA A 258 -5.36 21.64 -12.93
C ALA A 258 -5.80 23.11 -12.84
N LYS A 259 -6.44 23.49 -11.73
CA LYS A 259 -6.90 24.85 -11.51
C LYS A 259 -5.75 25.84 -11.22
N GLU A 260 -4.77 25.42 -10.40
CA GLU A 260 -3.87 26.36 -9.74
C GLU A 260 -2.42 26.32 -10.23
N HIS A 261 -2.01 25.38 -11.13
CA HIS A 261 -0.60 25.21 -11.52
C HIS A 261 0.02 26.44 -12.21
N HIS A 262 -0.81 27.35 -12.74
CA HIS A 262 -0.36 28.62 -13.31
C HIS A 262 -0.49 29.81 -12.35
N GLU A 263 -0.82 29.56 -11.08
CA GLU A 263 -0.79 30.62 -10.08
C GLU A 263 0.65 31.00 -9.71
N ARG A 264 0.83 32.24 -9.33
CA ARG A 264 2.13 32.81 -8.98
C ARG A 264 2.08 33.32 -7.55
N TRP A 265 3.18 33.13 -6.83
CA TRP A 265 3.28 33.52 -5.44
C TRP A 265 2.92 35.00 -5.17
N ASP A 266 3.25 35.91 -6.11
CA ASP A 266 2.97 37.32 -6.03
C ASP A 266 1.51 37.71 -6.38
N GLY A 267 0.67 36.78 -6.81
CA GLY A 267 -0.72 37.00 -7.21
C GLY A 267 -0.89 37.47 -8.66
N THR A 268 0.16 37.39 -9.50
CA THR A 268 0.09 37.74 -10.92
C THR A 268 -0.24 36.51 -11.81
N GLY A 269 -0.73 35.40 -11.23
CA GLY A 269 -1.16 34.22 -11.92
C GLY A 269 -2.47 34.38 -12.69
N TYR A 270 -3.03 33.25 -13.16
CA TYR A 270 -4.22 33.28 -14.02
C TYR A 270 -5.49 33.67 -13.28
N LEU A 271 -5.65 33.21 -12.04
CA LEU A 271 -6.83 33.45 -11.20
C LEU A 271 -6.56 34.55 -10.14
N GLY A 272 -5.29 34.94 -9.98
CA GLY A 272 -4.91 36.00 -9.06
C GLY A 272 -4.80 35.58 -7.59
N MET A 273 -4.71 34.29 -7.32
CA MET A 273 -4.45 33.74 -5.98
C MET A 273 -3.02 34.08 -5.55
N LYS A 274 -2.83 34.43 -4.26
CA LYS A 274 -1.57 34.93 -3.76
C LYS A 274 -1.06 34.17 -2.54
N GLY A 275 0.23 33.87 -2.55
CA GLY A 275 0.91 33.29 -1.39
C GLY A 275 0.30 31.97 -0.94
N GLU A 276 -0.12 31.89 0.31
CA GLU A 276 -0.67 30.68 0.91
C GLU A 276 -2.15 30.40 0.53
N GLU A 277 -2.81 31.28 -0.22
CA GLU A 277 -4.10 30.99 -0.85
C GLU A 277 -3.96 29.89 -1.91
N ILE A 278 -2.77 29.79 -2.56
CA ILE A 278 -2.44 28.73 -3.51
C ILE A 278 -2.18 27.45 -2.71
N ALA A 279 -2.82 26.34 -3.08
CA ALA A 279 -2.59 25.05 -2.44
C ALA A 279 -1.10 24.67 -2.46
N TYR A 280 -0.61 24.07 -1.38
CA TYR A 280 0.82 23.78 -1.27
C TYR A 280 1.34 22.88 -2.40
N ILE A 281 0.54 21.87 -2.79
CA ILE A 281 0.87 20.99 -3.91
C ILE A 281 0.95 21.75 -5.24
N SER A 282 0.12 22.78 -5.44
CA SER A 282 0.15 23.63 -6.65
C SER A 282 1.40 24.52 -6.67
N ARG A 283 1.88 24.96 -5.50
CA ARG A 283 3.16 25.66 -5.38
C ARG A 283 4.36 24.77 -5.74
N LEU A 284 4.31 23.47 -5.35
CA LEU A 284 5.30 22.48 -5.79
C LEU A 284 5.23 22.27 -7.30
N MET A 285 4.01 22.13 -7.83
CA MET A 285 3.75 21.91 -9.26
C MET A 285 4.32 23.02 -10.13
N ALA A 286 4.13 24.27 -9.73
CA ALA A 286 4.62 25.43 -10.49
C ALA A 286 6.13 25.39 -10.72
N VAL A 287 6.91 24.94 -9.73
CA VAL A 287 8.38 24.78 -9.87
C VAL A 287 8.70 23.62 -10.80
N CYS A 288 8.04 22.48 -10.65
CA CYS A 288 8.28 21.28 -11.44
C CYS A 288 7.96 21.50 -12.92
N ASP A 289 6.80 22.09 -13.21
CA ASP A 289 6.35 22.37 -14.57
C ASP A 289 7.25 23.37 -15.28
N VAL A 290 7.56 24.49 -14.64
CA VAL A 290 8.46 25.50 -15.21
C VAL A 290 9.87 24.97 -15.41
N PHE A 291 10.40 24.15 -14.48
CA PHE A 291 11.70 23.51 -14.66
C PHE A 291 11.72 22.65 -15.92
N ASP A 292 10.72 21.78 -16.08
CA ASP A 292 10.64 20.92 -17.27
C ASP A 292 10.42 21.73 -18.55
N ALA A 293 9.54 22.73 -18.50
CA ALA A 293 9.24 23.58 -19.65
C ALA A 293 10.44 24.40 -20.13
N LEU A 294 11.36 24.77 -19.25
CA LEU A 294 12.57 25.52 -19.63
C LEU A 294 13.68 24.59 -20.13
N THR A 295 13.81 23.40 -19.55
CA THR A 295 14.89 22.47 -19.90
C THR A 295 14.56 21.59 -21.12
N SER A 296 13.29 21.45 -21.49
CA SER A 296 12.85 20.64 -22.63
C SER A 296 13.08 21.31 -23.96
N ASP A 297 13.53 20.54 -24.96
CA ASP A 297 13.63 20.99 -26.35
C ASP A 297 12.24 21.18 -26.96
N ARG A 298 11.97 22.36 -27.50
CA ARG A 298 10.73 22.66 -28.25
C ARG A 298 11.03 22.77 -29.73
N TYR A 299 10.04 22.50 -30.56
CA TYR A 299 10.20 22.50 -32.02
C TYR A 299 10.92 23.73 -32.59
N TYR A 300 10.76 24.89 -31.96
CA TYR A 300 11.36 26.17 -32.40
C TYR A 300 12.46 26.72 -31.47
N LYS A 301 12.76 26.04 -30.38
CA LYS A 301 13.70 26.55 -29.35
C LYS A 301 14.36 25.41 -28.58
N LYS A 302 15.69 25.41 -28.57
CA LYS A 302 16.46 24.51 -27.71
C LYS A 302 16.20 24.84 -26.25
N GLY A 303 16.06 23.82 -25.42
CA GLY A 303 15.94 23.95 -23.97
C GLY A 303 17.13 24.71 -23.37
N TRP A 304 16.91 25.34 -22.25
CA TRP A 304 17.97 25.99 -21.48
C TRP A 304 18.89 24.94 -20.85
N SER A 305 20.10 25.35 -20.45
CA SER A 305 20.92 24.49 -19.60
C SER A 305 20.25 24.27 -18.24
N LEU A 306 20.60 23.15 -17.59
CA LEU A 306 20.09 22.88 -16.24
C LEU A 306 20.50 23.98 -15.25
N GLU A 307 21.71 24.50 -15.40
CA GLU A 307 22.28 25.56 -14.60
C GLU A 307 21.56 26.90 -14.82
N ASP A 308 21.33 27.32 -16.05
CA ASP A 308 20.58 28.55 -16.36
C ASP A 308 19.14 28.46 -15.83
N THR A 309 18.52 27.28 -15.93
CA THR A 309 17.16 27.05 -15.40
C THR A 309 17.15 27.10 -13.87
N PHE A 310 18.15 26.53 -13.23
CA PHE A 310 18.32 26.60 -11.77
C PHE A 310 18.41 28.05 -11.28
N ASP A 311 19.29 28.85 -11.91
CA ASP A 311 19.46 30.25 -11.55
C ASP A 311 18.18 31.08 -11.77
N GLU A 312 17.41 30.77 -12.85
CA GLU A 312 16.15 31.43 -13.13
C GLU A 312 15.08 31.12 -12.08
N ILE A 313 14.96 29.87 -11.65
CA ILE A 313 14.01 29.50 -10.60
C ILE A 313 14.34 30.21 -9.29
N ILE A 314 15.61 30.32 -8.93
CA ILE A 314 16.05 31.05 -7.76
C ILE A 314 15.73 32.55 -7.90
N ARG A 315 15.99 33.12 -9.07
CA ARG A 315 15.71 34.55 -9.36
C ARG A 315 14.23 34.90 -9.23
N LEU A 316 13.35 33.94 -9.52
CA LEU A 316 11.90 34.08 -9.46
C LEU A 316 11.31 33.73 -8.07
N SER A 317 12.14 33.36 -7.10
CA SER A 317 11.72 33.13 -5.71
C SER A 317 11.05 34.39 -5.12
N GLY A 318 9.91 34.18 -4.45
CA GLY A 318 9.09 35.27 -3.89
C GLY A 318 8.28 36.06 -4.92
N LYS A 319 8.43 35.74 -6.22
CA LYS A 319 7.61 36.28 -7.31
C LYS A 319 6.72 35.20 -7.91
N SER A 320 7.28 34.37 -8.76
CA SER A 320 6.55 33.23 -9.34
C SER A 320 6.39 32.09 -8.36
N PHE A 321 7.40 31.84 -7.54
CA PHE A 321 7.51 30.63 -6.72
C PHE A 321 7.56 30.95 -5.22
N ASP A 322 6.96 30.06 -4.42
CA ASP A 322 7.07 30.07 -2.96
C ASP A 322 8.54 29.92 -2.55
N PRO A 323 9.11 30.85 -1.76
CA PRO A 323 10.49 30.75 -1.28
C PRO A 323 10.79 29.46 -0.53
N LYS A 324 9.80 28.88 0.18
CA LYS A 324 9.94 27.61 0.89
C LYS A 324 10.14 26.45 -0.10
N VAL A 325 9.38 26.45 -1.20
CA VAL A 325 9.47 25.43 -2.26
C VAL A 325 10.79 25.58 -3.03
N VAL A 326 11.21 26.82 -3.35
CA VAL A 326 12.50 27.06 -4.01
C VAL A 326 13.66 26.54 -3.15
N LYS A 327 13.59 26.70 -1.83
CA LYS A 327 14.60 26.14 -0.92
C LYS A 327 14.68 24.60 -1.00
N LEU A 328 13.54 23.91 -1.07
CA LEU A 328 13.51 22.45 -1.27
C LEU A 328 14.07 22.06 -2.64
N PHE A 329 13.70 22.78 -3.69
CA PHE A 329 14.24 22.56 -5.04
C PHE A 329 15.77 22.67 -5.05
N ILE A 330 16.35 23.68 -4.42
CA ILE A 330 17.82 23.86 -4.32
C ILE A 330 18.46 22.65 -3.63
N GLN A 331 17.86 22.15 -2.56
CA GLN A 331 18.39 21.03 -1.80
C GLN A 331 18.35 19.69 -2.58
N HIS A 332 17.41 19.56 -3.50
CA HIS A 332 17.16 18.33 -4.27
C HIS A 332 17.46 18.48 -5.77
N PHE A 333 18.22 19.50 -6.17
CA PHE A 333 18.51 19.79 -7.57
C PHE A 333 19.23 18.65 -8.28
N ASP A 334 20.12 17.92 -7.60
CA ASP A 334 20.81 16.78 -8.16
C ASP A 334 19.84 15.66 -8.57
N GLU A 335 18.76 15.44 -7.80
CA GLU A 335 17.71 14.48 -8.14
C GLU A 335 16.92 14.94 -9.38
N PHE A 336 16.67 16.23 -9.54
CA PHE A 336 16.06 16.81 -10.74
C PHE A 336 16.94 16.58 -11.97
N LYS A 337 18.24 16.81 -11.88
CA LYS A 337 19.20 16.53 -12.96
C LYS A 337 19.19 15.06 -13.35
N GLU A 338 19.18 14.16 -12.37
CA GLU A 338 19.14 12.72 -12.62
C GLU A 338 17.85 12.31 -13.35
N ILE A 339 16.69 12.82 -12.91
CA ILE A 339 15.40 12.54 -13.57
C ILE A 339 15.43 13.06 -15.03
N HIS A 340 15.86 14.31 -15.25
CA HIS A 340 15.95 14.88 -16.58
C HIS A 340 16.80 14.04 -17.53
N ASN A 341 18.00 13.62 -17.07
CA ASN A 341 18.91 12.81 -17.87
C ASN A 341 18.40 11.38 -18.14
N ARG A 342 17.63 10.82 -17.19
CA ARG A 342 17.06 9.46 -17.31
C ARG A 342 15.86 9.39 -18.25
N ILE A 343 15.11 10.49 -18.38
CA ILE A 343 13.90 10.56 -19.23
C ILE A 343 14.15 11.66 -20.29
N PRO A 344 14.98 11.39 -21.32
CA PRO A 344 15.25 12.37 -22.36
C PRO A 344 14.05 12.57 -23.28
N ASP A 345 13.95 13.74 -23.89
CA ASP A 345 12.94 13.99 -24.91
C ASP A 345 13.09 13.01 -26.08
N LYS A 346 11.99 12.41 -26.52
CA LYS A 346 12.00 11.56 -27.72
C LYS A 346 12.32 12.43 -28.92
N GLN A 347 13.41 12.13 -29.63
CA GLN A 347 13.65 12.70 -30.94
C GLN A 347 12.47 12.31 -31.84
N LYS A 348 11.65 13.29 -32.24
CA LYS A 348 10.67 13.07 -33.32
C LYS A 348 11.46 12.96 -34.62
N TYR A 349 11.48 11.76 -35.20
CA TYR A 349 11.92 11.51 -36.55
C TYR A 349 11.00 12.17 -37.59
#